data_3b0244abace39b41f6d6f10de8c398e4
#
_entry.id   3b0244abace39b41f6d6f10de8c398e4
#
_cell.length_a   1.000
_cell.length_b   1.000
_cell.length_c   1.000
_cell.angle_alpha   90.00
_cell.angle_beta   90.00
_cell.angle_gamma   90.00
#
_symmetry.space_group_name_H-M   'P 1'
#
loop_
_entity.id
_entity.type
_entity.pdbx_description
1 polymer ?
#
loop_
_entity_poly.entity_id
_entity_poly.type
_entity_poly.pdbx_seq_one_letter_code
_entity_poly.pdbx_strand_id
1 'polypeptide(L)'
;VDVKRLVCDFSAEIQNLKWTHDTLSFNTPSIDMLFESTDSTINGALHNEDLSLNFGSQVGLQQFIDKMTKCGNIALEQVNSISLNIDTLQSSLPPFACELEMGKRGIVQQFLGYNDIKMKKLSFELYNDTTIYGDGIIQGIDAYGTKIDTITARLAQVGKYLGYRFHMGNRAGTMDNFASATVKGGMLGSR
;
A
#
# COMPACT_ATOMS: atom_id res chain seq x y z
N VAL A 1 13.59 -9.54 25.68
CA VAL A 1 13.39 -9.65 24.22
C VAL A 1 14.19 -10.87 23.75
N ASP A 2 13.53 -11.95 23.43
CA ASP A 2 14.20 -13.09 22.80
C ASP A 2 14.48 -12.72 21.34
N VAL A 3 15.73 -12.45 21.03
CA VAL A 3 16.18 -12.00 19.69
C VAL A 3 15.91 -13.07 18.60
N LYS A 4 15.57 -14.29 19.00
CA LYS A 4 15.19 -15.37 18.08
C LYS A 4 13.69 -15.43 17.79
N ARG A 5 12.87 -14.70 18.55
CA ARG A 5 11.42 -14.61 18.38
C ARG A 5 11.04 -13.15 18.42
N LEU A 6 10.77 -12.58 17.28
CA LEU A 6 10.31 -11.18 17.19
C LEU A 6 8.85 -11.08 17.66
N VAL A 7 8.64 -11.39 18.95
CA VAL A 7 7.38 -11.23 19.65
C VAL A 7 7.39 -9.87 20.30
N CYS A 8 6.46 -9.01 19.96
CA CYS A 8 6.29 -7.71 20.58
C CYS A 8 4.82 -7.31 20.57
N ASP A 9 4.48 -6.51 21.56
CA ASP A 9 3.20 -5.82 21.70
C ASP A 9 3.53 -4.35 21.96
N PHE A 10 3.05 -3.49 21.09
CA PHE A 10 3.29 -2.06 21.15
C PHE A 10 1.99 -1.33 20.84
N SER A 11 1.60 -0.43 21.74
CA SER A 11 0.53 0.52 21.50
C SER A 11 1.00 1.92 21.86
N ALA A 12 0.62 2.89 21.05
CA ALA A 12 0.90 4.30 21.32
C ALA A 12 -0.28 5.16 20.89
N GLU A 13 -0.65 6.08 21.77
CA GLU A 13 -1.59 7.17 21.49
C GLU A 13 -0.85 8.49 21.66
N ILE A 14 -0.76 9.25 20.60
CA ILE A 14 -0.12 10.57 20.59
C ILE A 14 -1.21 11.61 20.40
N GLN A 15 -1.43 12.46 21.38
CA GLN A 15 -2.45 13.50 21.32
C GLN A 15 -1.83 14.88 21.11
N ASN A 16 -2.52 15.71 20.31
CA ASN A 16 -2.15 17.11 20.06
C ASN A 16 -0.70 17.28 19.58
N LEU A 17 -0.24 16.38 18.71
CA LEU A 17 1.10 16.46 18.16
C LEU A 17 1.22 17.74 17.33
N LYS A 18 2.15 18.59 17.73
CA LYS A 18 2.57 19.75 16.95
C LYS A 18 4.07 19.66 16.71
N TRP A 19 4.43 19.66 15.45
CA TRP A 19 5.83 19.67 15.04
C TRP A 19 6.07 20.87 14.12
N THR A 20 7.14 21.64 14.39
CA THR A 20 7.52 22.81 13.59
C THR A 20 8.99 22.75 13.29
N HIS A 21 9.35 22.98 12.05
CA HIS A 21 10.74 23.12 11.60
C HIS A 21 10.78 24.14 10.46
N ASP A 22 11.48 25.23 10.66
CA ASP A 22 11.51 26.38 9.75
C ASP A 22 10.10 26.88 9.39
N THR A 23 9.71 26.75 8.14
CA THR A 23 8.38 27.13 7.62
C THR A 23 7.37 26.00 7.68
N LEU A 24 7.80 24.77 8.03
CA LEU A 24 6.96 23.60 8.15
C LEU A 24 6.25 23.54 9.51
N SER A 25 4.96 23.34 9.51
CA SER A 25 4.22 23.07 10.72
C SER A 25 3.22 21.96 10.48
N PHE A 26 3.33 20.89 11.24
CA PHE A 26 2.37 19.79 11.27
C PHE A 26 1.63 19.82 12.60
N ASN A 27 0.33 19.64 12.52
CA ASN A 27 -0.52 19.55 13.69
C ASN A 27 -1.58 18.46 13.45
N THR A 28 -1.72 17.56 14.42
CA THR A 28 -2.75 16.52 14.38
C THR A 28 -3.31 16.28 15.77
N PRO A 29 -4.64 16.13 15.91
CA PRO A 29 -5.28 15.90 17.20
C PRO A 29 -4.89 14.57 17.81
N SER A 30 -4.80 13.50 17.04
CA SER A 30 -4.36 12.19 17.53
C SER A 30 -3.67 11.36 16.46
N ILE A 31 -2.77 10.49 16.90
CA ILE A 31 -2.22 9.37 16.15
C ILE A 31 -2.32 8.16 17.06
N ASP A 32 -3.05 7.15 16.62
CA ASP A 32 -3.22 5.90 17.36
C ASP A 32 -2.49 4.80 16.60
N MET A 33 -1.62 4.09 17.28
CA MET A 33 -0.82 2.99 16.71
C MET A 33 -0.95 1.74 17.55
N LEU A 34 -1.16 0.63 16.90
CA LEU A 34 -1.12 -0.71 17.47
C LEU A 34 -0.21 -1.57 16.64
N PHE A 35 0.66 -2.33 17.26
CA PHE A 35 1.44 -3.36 16.60
C PHE A 35 1.61 -4.55 17.55
N GLU A 36 1.10 -5.70 17.14
CA GLU A 36 1.23 -6.96 17.84
C GLU A 36 1.90 -7.99 16.94
N SER A 37 2.89 -8.66 17.45
CA SER A 37 3.53 -9.79 16.78
C SER A 37 3.68 -10.95 17.75
N THR A 38 3.20 -12.11 17.32
CA THR A 38 3.38 -13.39 18.00
C THR A 38 4.27 -14.32 17.17
N ASP A 39 4.49 -15.55 17.62
CA ASP A 39 5.20 -16.56 16.83
C ASP A 39 4.47 -16.90 15.51
N SER A 40 3.15 -16.62 15.41
CA SER A 40 2.31 -17.08 14.30
C SER A 40 1.46 -16.00 13.67
N THR A 41 1.45 -14.77 14.19
CA THR A 41 0.60 -13.70 13.67
C THR A 41 1.28 -12.34 13.77
N ILE A 42 0.87 -11.43 12.90
CA ILE A 42 1.17 -10.00 12.98
C ILE A 42 -0.15 -9.26 12.82
N ASN A 43 -0.38 -8.26 13.67
CA ASN A 43 -1.45 -7.28 13.53
C ASN A 43 -0.87 -5.88 13.69
N GLY A 44 -1.21 -4.99 12.80
CA GLY A 44 -0.80 -3.59 12.86
C GLY A 44 -1.96 -2.69 12.48
N ALA A 45 -2.13 -1.60 13.21
CA ALA A 45 -3.08 -0.55 12.89
C ALA A 45 -2.47 0.82 13.15
N LEU A 46 -2.76 1.77 12.28
CA LEU A 46 -2.42 3.18 12.46
C LEU A 46 -3.61 4.02 12.03
N HIS A 47 -4.07 4.89 12.93
CA HIS A 47 -5.17 5.81 12.67
C HIS A 47 -4.72 7.24 12.96
N ASN A 48 -5.06 8.14 12.04
CA ASN A 48 -4.80 9.57 12.18
C ASN A 48 -5.83 10.36 11.36
N GLU A 49 -6.83 10.92 12.01
CA GLU A 49 -7.94 11.64 11.35
C GLU A 49 -8.59 10.80 10.22
N ASP A 50 -8.37 11.18 8.96
CA ASP A 50 -8.89 10.45 7.79
C ASP A 50 -7.92 9.37 7.27
N LEU A 51 -6.80 9.13 7.96
CA LEU A 51 -5.84 8.07 7.63
C LEU A 51 -6.14 6.83 8.46
N SER A 52 -6.32 5.70 7.80
CA SER A 52 -6.42 4.38 8.42
C SER A 52 -5.53 3.41 7.66
N LEU A 53 -4.61 2.77 8.36
CA LEU A 53 -3.80 1.67 7.86
C LEU A 53 -4.03 0.45 8.75
N ASN A 54 -4.46 -0.66 8.15
CA ASN A 54 -4.56 -1.95 8.81
C ASN A 54 -3.67 -2.96 8.08
N PHE A 55 -2.95 -3.74 8.85
CA PHE A 55 -2.10 -4.80 8.35
C PHE A 55 -2.26 -6.05 9.20
N GLY A 56 -2.39 -7.20 8.57
CA GLY A 56 -2.46 -8.48 9.24
C GLY A 56 -1.70 -9.57 8.49
N SER A 57 -1.10 -10.51 9.23
CA SER A 57 -0.50 -11.70 8.65
C SER A 57 -0.70 -12.91 9.56
N GLN A 58 -0.88 -14.09 8.96
CA GLN A 58 -1.02 -15.37 9.66
C GLN A 58 0.32 -16.09 9.84
N VAL A 59 1.42 -15.36 9.81
CA VAL A 59 2.75 -15.83 10.18
C VAL A 59 3.42 -14.81 11.08
N GLY A 60 4.30 -15.25 11.97
CA GLY A 60 5.04 -14.35 12.85
C GLY A 60 6.04 -13.48 12.08
N LEU A 61 6.48 -12.39 12.72
CA LEU A 61 7.27 -11.33 12.06
C LEU A 61 8.58 -11.86 11.44
N GLN A 62 9.30 -12.74 12.12
CA GLN A 62 10.52 -13.32 11.56
C GLN A 62 10.22 -14.10 10.27
N GLN A 63 9.22 -14.97 10.29
CA GLN A 63 8.84 -15.75 9.12
C GLN A 63 8.31 -14.85 7.98
N PHE A 64 7.61 -13.78 8.32
CA PHE A 64 7.15 -12.80 7.35
C PHE A 64 8.32 -12.14 6.63
N ILE A 65 9.32 -11.64 7.38
CA ILE A 65 10.53 -11.01 6.83
C ILE A 65 11.30 -12.01 5.94
N ASP A 66 11.50 -13.24 6.40
CA ASP A 66 12.23 -14.28 5.65
C ASP A 66 11.54 -14.59 4.31
N LYS A 67 10.20 -14.73 4.32
CA LYS A 67 9.41 -14.98 3.12
C LYS A 67 9.42 -13.77 2.17
N MET A 68 9.28 -12.55 2.68
CA MET A 68 9.36 -11.33 1.85
C MET A 68 10.75 -11.17 1.22
N THR A 69 11.80 -11.42 1.97
CA THR A 69 13.19 -11.40 1.47
C THR A 69 13.39 -12.43 0.36
N LYS A 70 12.93 -13.66 0.57
CA LYS A 70 12.97 -14.71 -0.45
C LYS A 70 12.19 -14.32 -1.71
N CYS A 71 10.97 -13.80 -1.55
CA CYS A 71 10.16 -13.33 -2.68
C CYS A 71 10.87 -12.22 -3.46
N GLY A 72 11.47 -11.25 -2.77
CA GLY A 72 12.24 -10.18 -3.39
C GLY A 72 13.41 -10.69 -4.21
N ASN A 73 14.17 -11.65 -3.69
CA ASN A 73 15.29 -12.27 -4.41
C ASN A 73 14.81 -13.01 -5.66
N ILE A 74 13.74 -13.81 -5.54
CA ILE A 74 13.13 -14.51 -6.69
C ILE A 74 12.64 -13.49 -7.75
N ALA A 75 12.00 -12.41 -7.33
CA ALA A 75 11.55 -11.37 -8.25
C ALA A 75 12.71 -10.72 -9.02
N LEU A 76 13.81 -10.39 -8.33
CA LEU A 76 15.01 -9.85 -8.95
C LEU A 76 15.65 -10.82 -9.95
N GLU A 77 15.76 -12.11 -9.60
CA GLU A 77 16.25 -13.13 -10.51
C GLU A 77 15.38 -13.26 -11.75
N GLN A 78 14.06 -13.25 -11.59
CA GLN A 78 13.10 -13.34 -12.69
C GLN A 78 13.18 -12.11 -13.62
N VAL A 79 13.31 -10.92 -13.06
CA VAL A 79 13.50 -9.69 -13.85
C VAL A 79 14.81 -9.75 -14.64
N ASN A 80 15.91 -10.17 -14.01
CA ASN A 80 17.21 -10.26 -14.66
C ASN A 80 17.25 -11.33 -15.76
N SER A 81 16.49 -12.41 -15.62
CA SER A 81 16.38 -13.48 -16.61
C SER A 81 15.30 -13.25 -17.67
N ILE A 82 14.55 -12.13 -17.57
CA ILE A 82 13.39 -11.83 -18.43
C ILE A 82 12.38 -13.00 -18.43
N SER A 83 12.29 -13.67 -17.29
CA SER A 83 11.42 -14.83 -17.08
C SER A 83 10.52 -14.53 -15.88
N LEU A 84 9.22 -14.68 -16.01
CA LEU A 84 8.30 -14.44 -14.91
C LEU A 84 7.53 -15.71 -14.57
N ASN A 85 7.68 -16.19 -13.34
CA ASN A 85 6.95 -17.33 -12.79
C ASN A 85 6.11 -16.87 -11.59
N ILE A 86 4.82 -16.66 -11.84
CA ILE A 86 3.87 -16.18 -10.84
C ILE A 86 3.66 -17.19 -9.72
N ASP A 87 3.61 -18.48 -10.03
CA ASP A 87 3.39 -19.53 -9.02
C ASP A 87 4.53 -19.54 -8.00
N THR A 88 5.77 -19.37 -8.45
CA THR A 88 6.94 -19.31 -7.58
C THR A 88 6.94 -18.05 -6.72
N LEU A 89 6.59 -16.90 -7.29
CA LEU A 89 6.46 -15.65 -6.55
C LEU A 89 5.36 -15.74 -5.49
N GLN A 90 4.16 -16.19 -5.88
CA GLN A 90 3.03 -16.31 -4.96
C GLN A 90 3.33 -17.29 -3.81
N SER A 91 3.88 -18.46 -4.11
CA SER A 91 4.21 -19.45 -3.07
C SER A 91 5.30 -18.97 -2.10
N SER A 92 6.12 -18.02 -2.51
CA SER A 92 7.15 -17.42 -1.65
C SER A 92 6.62 -16.26 -0.80
N LEU A 93 5.50 -15.63 -1.18
CA LEU A 93 4.88 -14.56 -0.38
C LEU A 93 4.27 -15.13 0.91
N PRO A 94 4.37 -14.42 2.04
CA PRO A 94 3.59 -14.75 3.23
C PRO A 94 2.10 -14.46 2.99
N PRO A 95 1.18 -15.12 3.71
CA PRO A 95 -0.20 -14.70 3.75
C PRO A 95 -0.29 -13.36 4.50
N PHE A 96 -0.96 -12.38 3.90
CA PHE A 96 -1.19 -11.07 4.53
C PHE A 96 -2.41 -10.36 3.96
N ALA A 97 -2.91 -9.41 4.74
CA ALA A 97 -3.89 -8.41 4.34
C ALA A 97 -3.34 -7.02 4.68
N CYS A 98 -3.48 -6.08 3.77
CA CYS A 98 -3.10 -4.67 3.97
C CYS A 98 -4.21 -3.78 3.41
N GLU A 99 -4.71 -2.88 4.23
CA GLU A 99 -5.74 -1.91 3.86
C GLU A 99 -5.26 -0.52 4.25
N LEU A 100 -5.30 0.41 3.32
CA LEU A 100 -4.94 1.81 3.53
C LEU A 100 -6.06 2.70 3.00
N GLU A 101 -6.59 3.54 3.85
CA GLU A 101 -7.49 4.61 3.46
C GLU A 101 -6.93 5.95 3.91
N MET A 102 -7.05 6.96 3.06
CA MET A 102 -6.67 8.32 3.38
C MET A 102 -7.66 9.29 2.75
N GLY A 103 -8.19 10.19 3.54
CA GLY A 103 -9.07 11.26 3.12
C GLY A 103 -8.33 12.58 2.93
N LYS A 104 -8.99 13.69 3.26
CA LYS A 104 -8.47 15.06 3.04
C LYS A 104 -7.75 15.65 4.25
N ARG A 105 -7.81 14.99 5.41
CA ARG A 105 -7.25 15.47 6.67
C ARG A 105 -6.13 14.54 7.14
N GLY A 106 -5.40 15.00 8.13
CA GLY A 106 -4.34 14.24 8.77
C GLY A 106 -2.95 14.68 8.34
N ILE A 107 -1.96 14.11 9.01
CA ILE A 107 -0.55 14.51 8.88
C ILE A 107 0.01 14.28 7.46
N VAL A 108 -0.44 13.23 6.78
CA VAL A 108 0.01 12.93 5.41
C VAL A 108 -0.48 13.99 4.43
N GLN A 109 -1.72 14.45 4.57
CA GLN A 109 -2.25 15.53 3.72
C GLN A 109 -1.56 16.86 3.96
N GLN A 110 -1.17 17.16 5.20
CA GLN A 110 -0.37 18.35 5.52
C GLN A 110 1.00 18.27 4.83
N PHE A 111 1.67 17.10 4.90
CA PHE A 111 2.95 16.86 4.21
C PHE A 111 2.81 16.96 2.68
N LEU A 112 1.77 16.39 2.09
CA LEU A 112 1.50 16.52 0.66
C LEU A 112 1.27 17.99 0.27
N GLY A 113 0.45 18.70 1.06
CA GLY A 113 0.17 20.13 0.83
C GLY A 113 1.41 21.01 0.89
N TYR A 114 2.37 20.68 1.75
CA TYR A 114 3.66 21.36 1.78
C TYR A 114 4.46 21.20 0.48
N ASN A 115 4.32 20.06 -0.18
CA ASN A 115 4.97 19.78 -1.47
C ASN A 115 4.09 20.17 -2.67
N ASP A 116 3.11 21.08 -2.50
CA ASP A 116 2.16 21.48 -3.53
C ASP A 116 1.39 20.31 -4.18
N ILE A 117 1.18 19.24 -3.42
CA ILE A 117 0.40 18.09 -3.82
C ILE A 117 -0.93 18.09 -3.05
N LYS A 118 -2.02 18.04 -3.76
CA LYS A 118 -3.37 17.87 -3.18
C LYS A 118 -3.94 16.55 -3.64
N MET A 119 -4.59 15.84 -2.75
CA MET A 119 -5.26 14.59 -3.04
C MET A 119 -6.57 14.52 -2.25
N LYS A 120 -7.64 14.04 -2.88
CA LYS A 120 -8.95 13.97 -2.21
C LYS A 120 -9.14 12.68 -1.43
N LYS A 121 -8.71 11.57 -2.00
CA LYS A 121 -8.84 10.24 -1.42
C LYS A 121 -7.78 9.31 -2.00
N LEU A 122 -7.24 8.46 -1.14
CA LEU A 122 -6.52 7.24 -1.48
C LEU A 122 -7.23 6.09 -0.76
N SER A 123 -7.50 5.01 -1.48
CA SER A 123 -7.91 3.73 -0.89
C SER A 123 -7.14 2.63 -1.59
N PHE A 124 -6.59 1.72 -0.82
CA PHE A 124 -5.78 0.63 -1.32
C PHE A 124 -6.02 -0.60 -0.45
N GLU A 125 -6.22 -1.73 -1.08
CA GLU A 125 -6.28 -3.03 -0.43
C GLU A 125 -5.42 -4.04 -1.18
N LEU A 126 -4.70 -4.87 -0.46
CA LEU A 126 -3.87 -5.92 -1.01
C LEU A 126 -3.92 -7.14 -0.09
N TYR A 127 -4.27 -8.26 -0.67
CA TYR A 127 -4.37 -9.53 0.02
C TYR A 127 -3.53 -10.59 -0.68
N ASN A 128 -2.89 -11.43 0.10
CA ASN A 128 -2.27 -12.67 -0.33
C ASN A 128 -2.59 -13.77 0.67
N ASP A 129 -3.43 -14.70 0.27
CA ASP A 129 -3.70 -15.93 1.01
C ASP A 129 -3.56 -17.12 0.05
N THR A 130 -4.66 -17.62 -0.50
CA THR A 130 -4.66 -18.64 -1.56
C THR A 130 -4.49 -18.03 -2.95
N THR A 131 -4.83 -16.76 -3.10
CA THR A 131 -4.71 -15.97 -4.33
C THR A 131 -4.24 -14.57 -4.00
N ILE A 132 -3.61 -13.90 -4.97
CA ILE A 132 -3.26 -12.48 -4.86
C ILE A 132 -4.43 -11.65 -5.37
N TYR A 133 -4.83 -10.68 -4.57
CA TYR A 133 -5.81 -9.66 -4.94
C TYR A 133 -5.33 -8.30 -4.49
N GLY A 134 -5.52 -7.29 -5.33
CA GLY A 134 -5.27 -5.89 -4.98
C GLY A 134 -6.23 -4.97 -5.72
N ASP A 135 -6.72 -3.98 -5.04
CA ASP A 135 -7.52 -2.88 -5.61
C ASP A 135 -7.04 -1.56 -5.01
N GLY A 136 -6.92 -0.55 -5.85
CA GLY A 136 -6.48 0.76 -5.41
C GLY A 136 -7.14 1.87 -6.22
N ILE A 137 -7.49 2.95 -5.52
CA ILE A 137 -8.03 4.16 -6.13
C ILE A 137 -7.40 5.40 -5.50
N ILE A 138 -6.94 6.31 -6.34
CA ILE A 138 -6.54 7.66 -5.97
C ILE A 138 -7.47 8.65 -6.68
N GLN A 139 -8.00 9.61 -5.96
CA GLN A 139 -8.93 10.60 -6.49
C GLN A 139 -8.44 12.02 -6.27
N GLY A 140 -8.61 12.85 -7.28
CA GLY A 140 -8.44 14.30 -7.22
C GLY A 140 -7.01 14.73 -6.89
N ILE A 141 -6.04 14.19 -7.62
CA ILE A 141 -4.67 14.65 -7.55
C ILE A 141 -4.56 16.02 -8.26
N ASP A 142 -3.91 16.96 -7.60
CA ASP A 142 -3.45 18.22 -8.16
C ASP A 142 -2.01 18.41 -7.71
N ALA A 143 -1.07 18.27 -8.62
CA ALA A 143 0.35 18.30 -8.33
C ALA A 143 1.10 19.02 -9.45
N TYR A 144 1.87 20.04 -9.09
CA TYR A 144 2.71 20.78 -10.04
C TYR A 144 1.97 21.26 -11.29
N GLY A 145 0.71 21.69 -11.12
CA GLY A 145 -0.17 22.16 -12.21
C GLY A 145 -0.83 21.03 -13.02
N THR A 146 -0.56 19.79 -12.71
CA THR A 146 -1.20 18.62 -13.34
C THR A 146 -2.35 18.13 -12.48
N LYS A 147 -3.56 18.03 -13.07
CA LYS A 147 -4.76 17.53 -12.40
C LYS A 147 -5.17 16.18 -12.97
N ILE A 148 -5.37 15.22 -12.09
CA ILE A 148 -5.86 13.89 -12.45
C ILE A 148 -7.06 13.59 -11.54
N ASP A 149 -8.22 13.32 -12.14
CA ASP A 149 -9.43 13.06 -11.36
C ASP A 149 -9.38 11.70 -10.66
N THR A 150 -8.92 10.67 -11.37
CA THR A 150 -8.94 9.31 -10.84
C THR A 150 -7.81 8.48 -11.42
N ILE A 151 -7.12 7.75 -10.55
CA ILE A 151 -6.23 6.64 -10.90
C ILE A 151 -6.79 5.40 -10.21
N THR A 152 -6.96 4.30 -10.94
CA THR A 152 -7.30 3.00 -10.37
C THR A 152 -6.29 1.96 -10.79
N ALA A 153 -5.98 1.05 -9.86
CA ALA A 153 -5.13 -0.11 -10.11
C ALA A 153 -5.83 -1.35 -9.56
N ARG A 154 -5.91 -2.40 -10.34
CA ARG A 154 -6.45 -3.69 -9.92
C ARG A 154 -5.50 -4.82 -10.27
N LEU A 155 -5.32 -5.73 -9.33
CA LEU A 155 -4.56 -6.95 -9.47
C LEU A 155 -5.46 -8.12 -9.02
N ALA A 156 -5.58 -9.17 -9.82
CA ALA A 156 -6.39 -10.32 -9.44
C ALA A 156 -5.81 -11.60 -10.03
N GLN A 157 -5.64 -12.59 -9.19
CA GLN A 157 -5.21 -13.93 -9.60
C GLN A 157 -6.41 -14.86 -9.75
N VAL A 158 -6.45 -15.58 -10.88
CA VAL A 158 -7.42 -16.63 -11.14
C VAL A 158 -6.65 -17.86 -11.61
N GLY A 159 -6.54 -18.86 -10.73
CA GLY A 159 -5.68 -20.01 -10.98
C GLY A 159 -4.23 -19.57 -11.18
N LYS A 160 -3.63 -19.96 -12.31
CA LYS A 160 -2.24 -19.59 -12.68
C LYS A 160 -2.14 -18.24 -13.39
N TYR A 161 -3.24 -17.58 -13.62
CA TYR A 161 -3.27 -16.30 -14.34
C TYR A 161 -3.34 -15.15 -13.34
N LEU A 162 -2.39 -14.21 -13.40
CA LEU A 162 -2.41 -12.95 -12.67
C LEU A 162 -2.76 -11.82 -13.63
N GLY A 163 -3.99 -11.32 -13.52
CA GLY A 163 -4.47 -10.19 -14.31
C GLY A 163 -4.20 -8.86 -13.63
N TYR A 164 -3.87 -7.84 -14.40
CA TYR A 164 -3.77 -6.48 -13.90
C TYR A 164 -4.50 -5.50 -14.82
N ARG A 165 -5.02 -4.44 -14.19
CA ARG A 165 -5.62 -3.30 -14.89
C ARG A 165 -5.19 -2.03 -14.17
N PHE A 166 -4.66 -1.09 -14.93
CA PHE A 166 -4.39 0.27 -14.49
C PHE A 166 -5.20 1.22 -15.36
N HIS A 167 -5.88 2.18 -14.74
CA HIS A 167 -6.65 3.20 -15.44
C HIS A 167 -6.36 4.56 -14.80
N MET A 168 -6.14 5.55 -15.64
CA MET A 168 -6.00 6.94 -15.26
C MET A 168 -6.94 7.78 -16.13
N GLY A 169 -7.72 8.67 -15.53
CA GLY A 169 -8.71 9.42 -16.26
C GLY A 169 -9.08 10.75 -15.64
N ASN A 170 -9.50 11.65 -16.50
CA ASN A 170 -10.10 12.92 -16.17
C ASN A 170 -11.50 13.01 -16.74
N ARG A 171 -12.39 13.71 -16.02
CA ARG A 171 -13.72 14.05 -16.55
C ARG A 171 -13.56 15.08 -17.67
N ALA A 172 -14.42 14.97 -18.68
CA ALA A 172 -14.48 15.95 -19.75
C ALA A 172 -14.62 17.37 -19.18
N GLY A 173 -13.74 18.28 -19.59
CA GLY A 173 -13.72 19.68 -19.14
C GLY A 173 -12.84 19.99 -17.91
N THR A 174 -12.16 19.02 -17.34
CA THR A 174 -11.27 19.26 -16.19
C THR A 174 -9.78 19.46 -16.56
N MET A 175 -9.39 19.10 -17.77
CA MET A 175 -8.06 19.39 -18.34
C MET A 175 -8.10 19.52 -19.86
N ASP A 176 -7.29 20.43 -20.39
CA ASP A 176 -7.23 20.72 -21.84
C ASP A 176 -6.54 19.60 -22.66
N ASN A 177 -5.75 18.68 -22.06
CA ASN A 177 -4.86 17.81 -22.82
C ASN A 177 -4.82 16.32 -22.41
N PHE A 178 -5.68 15.88 -21.47
CA PHE A 178 -5.66 14.48 -21.03
C PHE A 178 -7.08 13.97 -20.78
N ALA A 179 -7.52 12.99 -21.55
CA ALA A 179 -8.85 12.38 -21.38
C ALA A 179 -8.80 11.12 -20.51
N SER A 180 -8.14 10.07 -20.95
CA SER A 180 -7.95 8.85 -20.18
C SER A 180 -6.93 7.91 -20.81
N ALA A 181 -6.29 7.09 -20.00
CA ALA A 181 -5.45 5.98 -20.43
C ALA A 181 -5.79 4.71 -19.64
N THR A 182 -5.80 3.58 -20.31
CA THR A 182 -5.99 2.28 -19.67
C THR A 182 -4.92 1.32 -20.15
N VAL A 183 -4.21 0.70 -19.20
CA VAL A 183 -3.30 -0.41 -19.46
C VAL A 183 -3.86 -1.64 -18.75
N LYS A 184 -3.98 -2.74 -19.47
CA LYS A 184 -4.41 -4.03 -18.91
C LYS A 184 -3.56 -5.14 -19.51
N GLY A 185 -3.36 -6.16 -18.73
CA GLY A 185 -2.61 -7.33 -19.17
C GLY A 185 -2.73 -8.45 -18.15
N GLY A 186 -1.94 -9.46 -18.35
CA GLY A 186 -1.84 -10.56 -17.43
C GLY A 186 -0.64 -11.42 -17.72
N MET A 187 -0.26 -12.16 -16.71
CA MET A 187 0.87 -13.07 -16.72
C MET A 187 0.39 -14.47 -16.40
N LEU A 188 0.85 -15.44 -17.17
CA LEU A 188 0.52 -16.84 -16.95
C LEU A 188 1.68 -17.51 -16.22
N GLY A 189 1.39 -18.23 -15.12
CA GLY A 189 2.38 -19.06 -14.46
C GLY A 189 2.89 -20.16 -15.41
N SER A 190 4.17 -20.50 -15.29
CA SER A 190 4.77 -21.58 -16.09
C SER A 190 4.11 -22.92 -15.77
N ARG A 191 4.01 -23.78 -16.79
CA ARG A 191 3.60 -25.19 -16.61
C ARG A 191 4.71 -25.99 -15.94
#